data_b156c2f7e9d9efe89a94be967f62f556
#
_entry.id   b156c2f7e9d9efe89a94be967f62f556
#
_cell.length_a   1.000
_cell.length_b   1.000
_cell.length_c   1.000
_cell.angle_alpha   90.00
_cell.angle_beta   90.00
_cell.angle_gamma   90.00
#
_symmetry.space_group_name_H-M   'P 1'
#
loop_
_entity.id
_entity.type
_entity.pdbx_description
1 polymer ?
#
loop_
_entity_poly.entity_id
_entity_poly.type
_entity_poly.pdbx_seq_one_letter_code
_entity_poly.pdbx_strand_id
1 'polypeptide(L)'
;MSALRTTHPGETRGPGAIRCLFALLAAFALVGAIRAANASAHATAHDAQQCDASSSAQRDPANPLDLPQAPGANPLTGAQFFVPGPAKGSAAGAIAQLLGLNPKNMAVDESWARFADKLASGPLHDKLAADPTLARKVKELSKIASQPEAQRISSYSWGGTPSGIFKQTQKILCDNLTADPGTIPIFNTYFLHPVLGGCPTLKQVRDYMPLFHRRVDAMAQGVGRHPAVFLLELDAIGSSSCVTKMGAMPEWEAALRYEMKAMQSLPHTVVYVEGGYSDSNSVGYTARILNAIGVNSIRGFFTNDTHEAWTSDEAHWATAIAKKTHGAHFIVDTADNGTGPLRNHDRVHNGNEDLCNPPGRGLGPLTTTLTGYQYADAWMWTHPPGNSSGCGGGPPGGVFWPARAEGEAERANGELGPGLPNLPY
;
A
#
# COMPACT_ATOMS: atom_id res chain seq x y z
N MET A 1 -24.95 37.15 -38.53
CA MET A 1 -24.11 38.33 -38.57
C MET A 1 -23.47 38.40 -37.21
N SER A 2 -22.22 38.32 -36.97
CA SER A 2 -20.95 38.50 -37.60
C SER A 2 -19.94 37.68 -36.79
N ALA A 3 -19.06 36.96 -37.47
CA ALA A 3 -17.99 36.19 -36.85
C ALA A 3 -16.85 37.10 -36.37
N LEU A 4 -16.23 36.80 -35.26
CA LEU A 4 -14.93 37.26 -34.90
C LEU A 4 -14.00 36.08 -34.66
N ARG A 5 -13.07 35.90 -35.55
CA ARG A 5 -11.89 35.05 -35.43
C ARG A 5 -10.87 35.79 -34.56
N THR A 6 -10.33 35.13 -33.54
CA THR A 6 -9.09 35.53 -32.91
C THR A 6 -8.01 34.48 -33.19
N THR A 7 -6.99 34.95 -33.85
CA THR A 7 -5.75 34.25 -34.20
C THR A 7 -4.83 34.16 -32.98
N HIS A 8 -4.32 32.94 -32.67
CA HIS A 8 -3.22 32.76 -31.70
C HIS A 8 -1.87 32.94 -32.39
N PRO A 9 -0.92 33.62 -31.75
CA PRO A 9 0.47 33.65 -32.20
C PRO A 9 1.21 32.40 -31.76
N GLY A 10 2.08 31.90 -32.64
CA GLY A 10 2.88 30.70 -32.43
C GLY A 10 3.97 30.89 -31.36
N GLU A 11 4.11 29.95 -30.50
CA GLU A 11 5.26 29.84 -29.58
C GLU A 11 6.37 29.00 -30.21
N THR A 12 7.53 29.59 -30.30
CA THR A 12 8.78 28.95 -30.69
C THR A 12 9.30 28.07 -29.55
N ARG A 13 9.42 26.78 -29.81
CA ARG A 13 10.04 25.84 -28.87
C ARG A 13 11.55 26.09 -28.78
N GLY A 14 12.03 26.50 -27.62
CA GLY A 14 13.46 26.57 -27.27
C GLY A 14 13.98 25.21 -26.74
N PRO A 15 15.30 24.94 -26.82
CA PRO A 15 15.93 23.63 -26.54
C PRO A 15 16.16 23.36 -25.05
N GLY A 16 15.22 23.71 -24.16
CA GLY A 16 15.41 23.59 -22.70
C GLY A 16 14.92 22.26 -22.09
N ALA A 17 14.13 21.49 -22.80
CA ALA A 17 13.46 20.32 -22.21
C ALA A 17 14.39 19.10 -21.98
N ILE A 18 15.52 19.00 -22.69
CA ILE A 18 16.41 17.83 -22.60
C ILE A 18 17.31 17.89 -21.34
N ARG A 19 17.65 19.09 -20.86
CA ARG A 19 18.53 19.22 -19.68
C ARG A 19 17.87 18.89 -18.34
N CYS A 20 16.55 19.01 -18.21
CA CYS A 20 15.84 18.65 -16.97
C CYS A 20 15.70 17.13 -16.79
N LEU A 21 15.71 16.33 -17.85
CA LEU A 21 15.60 14.87 -17.77
C LEU A 21 16.81 14.25 -17.06
N PHE A 22 18.01 14.79 -17.33
CA PHE A 22 19.26 14.28 -16.74
C PHE A 22 19.41 14.62 -15.25
N ALA A 23 18.89 15.75 -14.79
CA ALA A 23 19.00 16.14 -13.38
C ALA A 23 18.13 15.27 -12.43
N LEU A 24 16.97 14.80 -12.90
CA LEU A 24 16.09 13.94 -12.11
C LEU A 24 16.63 12.50 -12.02
N LEU A 25 17.21 11.96 -13.08
CA LEU A 25 17.85 10.63 -13.07
C LEU A 25 19.09 10.61 -12.16
N ALA A 26 19.87 11.70 -12.12
CA ALA A 26 21.04 11.81 -11.25
C ALA A 26 20.68 11.90 -9.75
N ALA A 27 19.53 12.47 -9.39
CA ALA A 27 19.06 12.51 -8.00
C ALA A 27 18.67 11.11 -7.48
N PHE A 28 18.13 10.25 -8.35
CA PHE A 28 17.81 8.86 -7.99
C PHE A 28 19.07 7.98 -7.83
N ALA A 29 20.12 8.22 -8.62
CA ALA A 29 21.38 7.50 -8.48
C ALA A 29 22.08 7.79 -7.14
N LEU A 30 21.93 9.00 -6.58
CA LEU A 30 22.57 9.36 -5.31
C LEU A 30 21.92 8.67 -4.10
N VAL A 31 20.61 8.43 -4.13
CA VAL A 31 19.88 7.67 -3.08
C VAL A 31 20.23 6.17 -3.16
N GLY A 32 20.43 5.65 -4.38
CA GLY A 32 20.86 4.26 -4.59
C GLY A 32 22.29 4.00 -4.11
N ALA A 33 23.21 4.96 -4.31
CA ALA A 33 24.63 4.79 -3.95
C ALA A 33 24.87 4.75 -2.42
N ILE A 34 24.05 5.43 -1.63
CA ILE A 34 24.14 5.37 -0.15
C ILE A 34 23.62 4.03 0.38
N ARG A 35 22.67 3.38 -0.31
CA ARG A 35 22.16 2.06 0.04
C ARG A 35 23.08 0.91 -0.39
N ALA A 36 23.81 1.04 -1.49
CA ALA A 36 24.69 0.00 -2.02
C ALA A 36 25.97 -0.21 -1.20
N ALA A 37 26.42 0.78 -0.43
CA ALA A 37 27.65 0.69 0.36
C ALA A 37 27.53 -0.23 1.59
N ASN A 38 26.32 -0.53 2.05
CA ASN A 38 26.09 -1.40 3.22
C ASN A 38 25.66 -2.84 2.86
N ALA A 39 25.43 -3.15 1.59
CA ALA A 39 24.91 -4.44 1.14
C ALA A 39 25.95 -5.41 0.57
N SER A 40 27.23 -5.11 0.66
CA SER A 40 28.30 -5.98 0.14
C SER A 40 28.83 -6.98 1.16
N ALA A 41 27.97 -7.83 1.72
CA ALA A 41 28.40 -9.02 2.43
C ALA A 41 27.52 -10.22 2.04
N HIS A 42 27.97 -10.95 1.03
CA HIS A 42 27.67 -12.38 0.82
C HIS A 42 26.19 -12.81 0.64
N ALA A 43 25.64 -12.58 -0.54
CA ALA A 43 24.62 -13.47 -1.07
C ALA A 43 25.27 -14.39 -2.11
N THR A 44 25.76 -15.55 -1.69
CA THR A 44 26.01 -16.67 -2.58
C THR A 44 24.65 -17.18 -3.05
N ALA A 45 24.50 -17.38 -4.36
CA ALA A 45 23.35 -18.00 -4.98
C ALA A 45 23.17 -19.43 -4.43
N HIS A 46 22.43 -19.57 -3.35
CA HIS A 46 21.97 -20.84 -2.84
C HIS A 46 20.44 -20.87 -2.85
N ASP A 47 19.97 -21.78 -3.67
CA ASP A 47 18.65 -22.42 -3.71
C ASP A 47 17.45 -21.62 -3.15
N ALA A 48 16.68 -21.07 -4.07
CA ALA A 48 15.31 -20.53 -3.85
C ALA A 48 14.35 -21.58 -3.22
N GLN A 49 14.84 -22.73 -2.83
CA GLN A 49 14.07 -23.89 -2.39
C GLN A 49 14.02 -24.06 -0.87
N GLN A 50 14.77 -23.28 -0.09
CA GLN A 50 14.82 -23.41 1.38
C GLN A 50 14.85 -22.09 2.16
N CYS A 51 14.18 -21.07 1.68
CA CYS A 51 13.95 -19.91 2.53
C CYS A 51 12.85 -20.23 3.54
N ASP A 52 13.24 -20.60 4.76
CA ASP A 52 12.33 -20.66 5.90
C ASP A 52 12.31 -19.27 6.57
N ALA A 53 11.42 -18.41 6.11
CA ALA A 53 11.26 -17.07 6.65
C ALA A 53 10.89 -17.09 8.14
N SER A 54 10.28 -18.16 8.63
CA SER A 54 9.88 -18.29 10.04
C SER A 54 11.06 -18.52 10.98
N SER A 55 12.16 -19.13 10.47
CA SER A 55 13.35 -19.46 11.25
C SER A 55 14.47 -18.45 11.12
N SER A 56 14.50 -17.64 10.06
CA SER A 56 15.66 -16.84 9.66
C SER A 56 15.72 -15.42 10.22
N ALA A 57 14.68 -14.94 10.91
CA ALA A 57 14.70 -13.62 11.51
C ALA A 57 15.63 -13.59 12.72
N GLN A 58 16.93 -13.46 12.48
CA GLN A 58 17.84 -12.94 13.48
C GLN A 58 17.44 -11.48 13.75
N ARG A 59 17.41 -11.09 15.03
CA ARG A 59 17.30 -9.69 15.40
C ARG A 59 18.34 -8.89 14.63
N ASP A 60 17.86 -8.02 13.75
CA ASP A 60 18.71 -7.00 13.16
C ASP A 60 18.63 -5.77 14.07
N PRO A 61 19.72 -5.41 14.80
CA PRO A 61 19.72 -4.23 15.65
C PRO A 61 19.50 -2.91 14.87
N ALA A 62 19.61 -2.95 13.54
CA ALA A 62 19.26 -1.81 12.70
C ALA A 62 17.75 -1.75 12.37
N ASN A 63 17.00 -2.83 12.62
CA ASN A 63 15.56 -2.85 12.38
C ASN A 63 14.83 -2.14 13.53
N PRO A 64 14.09 -1.03 13.28
CA PRO A 64 13.39 -0.30 14.32
C PRO A 64 12.33 -1.13 15.05
N LEU A 65 11.77 -2.19 14.43
CA LEU A 65 10.83 -3.09 15.10
C LEU A 65 11.50 -4.03 16.11
N ASP A 66 12.81 -4.18 16.06
CA ASP A 66 13.60 -4.97 17.02
C ASP A 66 14.10 -4.14 18.21
N LEU A 67 13.98 -2.82 18.13
CA LEU A 67 14.42 -1.93 19.21
C LEU A 67 13.36 -1.82 20.29
N PRO A 68 13.74 -1.69 21.56
CA PRO A 68 12.81 -1.31 22.62
C PRO A 68 12.19 0.04 22.28
N GLN A 69 10.87 0.05 22.09
CA GLN A 69 10.15 1.29 21.82
C GLN A 69 9.93 2.07 23.13
N ALA A 70 10.26 3.36 23.11
CA ALA A 70 9.83 4.25 24.19
C ALA A 70 8.29 4.33 24.22
N PRO A 71 7.66 4.40 25.40
CA PRO A 71 6.21 4.58 25.47
C PRO A 71 5.76 5.77 24.63
N GLY A 72 4.80 5.55 23.71
CA GLY A 72 4.29 6.57 22.81
C GLY A 72 5.14 6.86 21.56
N ALA A 73 6.35 6.29 21.43
CA ALA A 73 7.15 6.43 20.23
C ALA A 73 6.47 5.76 19.03
N ASN A 74 6.66 6.36 17.84
CA ASN A 74 6.21 5.74 16.59
C ASN A 74 7.15 4.59 16.22
N PRO A 75 6.68 3.33 16.23
CA PRO A 75 7.51 2.15 15.94
C PRO A 75 8.00 2.10 14.50
N LEU A 76 7.40 2.86 13.60
CA LEU A 76 7.78 2.91 12.18
C LEU A 76 8.88 3.94 11.90
N THR A 77 9.25 4.77 12.86
CA THR A 77 10.28 5.80 12.65
C THR A 77 11.62 5.17 12.27
N GLY A 78 12.14 5.57 11.11
CA GLY A 78 13.40 5.01 10.58
C GLY A 78 13.24 3.67 9.86
N ALA A 79 12.06 3.07 9.84
CA ALA A 79 11.81 1.83 9.10
C ALA A 79 12.05 2.03 7.60
N GLN A 80 12.73 1.06 6.99
CA GLN A 80 12.83 0.93 5.55
C GLN A 80 11.83 -0.14 5.11
N PHE A 81 10.87 0.24 4.28
CA PHE A 81 9.86 -0.70 3.79
C PHE A 81 10.27 -1.35 2.49
N PHE A 82 9.82 -2.56 2.27
CA PHE A 82 10.15 -3.34 1.09
C PHE A 82 9.56 -2.72 -0.19
N VAL A 83 10.43 -2.49 -1.17
CA VAL A 83 10.06 -2.06 -2.53
C VAL A 83 10.28 -3.22 -3.48
N PRO A 84 9.21 -3.87 -3.97
CA PRO A 84 9.35 -5.04 -4.82
C PRO A 84 9.92 -4.69 -6.19
N GLY A 85 10.80 -5.56 -6.69
CA GLY A 85 11.36 -5.45 -8.04
C GLY A 85 10.40 -5.96 -9.12
N PRO A 86 10.81 -5.95 -10.40
CA PRO A 86 9.94 -6.23 -11.54
C PRO A 86 9.33 -7.64 -11.57
N ALA A 87 9.93 -8.62 -10.90
CA ALA A 87 9.35 -9.97 -10.78
C ALA A 87 8.10 -10.02 -9.88
N LYS A 88 7.90 -9.02 -9.01
CA LYS A 88 6.89 -9.02 -7.95
C LYS A 88 6.07 -7.73 -7.84
N GLY A 89 6.66 -6.59 -8.11
CA GLY A 89 5.99 -5.30 -8.02
C GLY A 89 5.07 -5.05 -9.20
N SER A 90 3.91 -4.46 -8.92
CA SER A 90 2.89 -4.19 -9.93
C SER A 90 3.39 -3.22 -11.00
N ALA A 91 3.82 -2.04 -10.60
CA ALA A 91 4.32 -1.02 -11.52
C ALA A 91 5.69 -1.39 -12.12
N ALA A 92 6.60 -1.96 -11.33
CA ALA A 92 7.90 -2.42 -11.82
C ALA A 92 7.76 -3.54 -12.87
N GLY A 93 6.81 -4.46 -12.67
CA GLY A 93 6.47 -5.48 -13.65
C GLY A 93 5.89 -4.91 -14.95
N ALA A 94 5.03 -3.88 -14.85
CA ALA A 94 4.48 -3.18 -16.00
C ALA A 94 5.58 -2.45 -16.81
N ILE A 95 6.53 -1.82 -16.13
CA ILE A 95 7.71 -1.21 -16.78
C ILE A 95 8.51 -2.27 -17.53
N ALA A 96 8.78 -3.42 -16.89
CA ALA A 96 9.49 -4.52 -17.56
C ALA A 96 8.76 -4.98 -18.83
N GLN A 97 7.43 -5.13 -18.79
CA GLN A 97 6.61 -5.50 -19.97
C GLN A 97 6.68 -4.45 -21.07
N LEU A 98 6.59 -3.16 -20.75
CA LEU A 98 6.74 -2.07 -21.73
C LEU A 98 8.12 -2.12 -22.42
N LEU A 99 9.14 -2.55 -21.71
CA LEU A 99 10.48 -2.75 -22.25
C LEU A 99 10.67 -4.07 -23.01
N GLY A 100 9.61 -4.88 -23.14
CA GLY A 100 9.66 -6.18 -23.83
C GLY A 100 10.29 -7.30 -23.01
N LEU A 101 10.43 -7.08 -21.69
CA LEU A 101 10.89 -8.11 -20.74
C LEU A 101 9.68 -8.89 -20.20
N ASN A 102 9.89 -10.15 -19.83
CA ASN A 102 8.87 -10.94 -19.15
C ASN A 102 9.14 -10.95 -17.63
N PRO A 103 8.32 -10.26 -16.80
CA PRO A 103 8.53 -10.21 -15.35
C PRO A 103 8.60 -11.59 -14.69
N LYS A 104 7.88 -12.59 -15.23
CA LYS A 104 7.88 -13.97 -14.70
C LYS A 104 9.23 -14.68 -14.86
N ASN A 105 10.06 -14.21 -15.79
CA ASN A 105 11.40 -14.77 -16.05
C ASN A 105 12.50 -13.92 -15.39
N MET A 106 12.16 -12.83 -14.72
CA MET A 106 13.13 -12.00 -14.02
C MET A 106 13.50 -12.63 -12.67
N ALA A 107 14.72 -12.41 -12.26
CA ALA A 107 15.19 -12.92 -10.99
C ALA A 107 14.48 -12.26 -9.81
N VAL A 108 14.20 -13.02 -8.77
CA VAL A 108 13.49 -12.51 -7.56
C VAL A 108 14.38 -11.52 -6.79
N ASP A 109 15.69 -11.70 -6.84
CA ASP A 109 16.68 -10.80 -6.25
C ASP A 109 16.92 -9.52 -7.06
N GLU A 110 16.30 -9.37 -8.22
CA GLU A 110 16.27 -8.12 -8.95
C GLU A 110 15.40 -7.12 -8.18
N SER A 111 15.99 -6.36 -7.24
CA SER A 111 15.31 -5.29 -6.53
C SER A 111 14.96 -4.13 -7.47
N TRP A 112 14.00 -3.28 -7.05
CA TRP A 112 13.72 -2.06 -7.80
C TRP A 112 14.98 -1.22 -8.02
N ALA A 113 15.83 -1.06 -7.01
CA ALA A 113 17.05 -0.26 -7.12
C ALA A 113 17.98 -0.76 -8.24
N ARG A 114 18.22 -2.08 -8.30
CA ARG A 114 19.05 -2.69 -9.37
C ARG A 114 18.41 -2.55 -10.75
N PHE A 115 17.08 -2.66 -10.83
CA PHE A 115 16.37 -2.47 -12.08
C PHE A 115 16.41 -1.00 -12.52
N ALA A 116 16.26 -0.06 -11.61
CA ALA A 116 16.38 1.38 -11.88
C ALA A 116 17.78 1.76 -12.41
N ASP A 117 18.84 1.15 -11.89
CA ASP A 117 20.19 1.34 -12.43
C ASP A 117 20.31 0.91 -13.90
N LYS A 118 19.62 -0.17 -14.28
CA LYS A 118 19.56 -0.64 -15.69
C LYS A 118 18.72 0.30 -16.59
N LEU A 119 17.77 1.03 -16.01
CA LEU A 119 17.02 2.06 -16.72
C LEU A 119 17.84 3.36 -16.89
N ALA A 120 18.78 3.58 -15.97
CA ALA A 120 19.65 4.77 -15.99
C ALA A 120 20.88 4.63 -16.89
N SER A 121 21.24 3.39 -17.28
CA SER A 121 22.40 3.13 -18.11
C SER A 121 22.30 1.81 -18.88
N GLY A 122 23.01 1.68 -20.00
CA GLY A 122 23.06 0.49 -20.81
C GLY A 122 21.88 0.28 -21.77
N PRO A 123 21.63 -0.94 -22.26
CA PRO A 123 20.69 -1.19 -23.37
C PRO A 123 19.25 -0.76 -23.09
N LEU A 124 18.76 -0.81 -21.85
CA LEU A 124 17.42 -0.34 -21.51
C LEU A 124 17.34 1.18 -21.53
N HIS A 125 18.37 1.86 -21.06
CA HIS A 125 18.49 3.31 -21.19
C HIS A 125 18.51 3.74 -22.65
N ASP A 126 19.30 3.08 -23.51
CA ASP A 126 19.39 3.42 -24.94
C ASP A 126 18.03 3.22 -25.64
N LYS A 127 17.28 2.18 -25.25
CA LYS A 127 15.90 1.97 -25.72
C LYS A 127 14.97 3.11 -25.33
N LEU A 128 15.05 3.59 -24.08
CA LEU A 128 14.26 4.73 -23.61
C LEU A 128 14.67 6.04 -24.33
N ALA A 129 15.96 6.24 -24.54
CA ALA A 129 16.47 7.42 -25.26
C ALA A 129 15.98 7.47 -26.72
N ALA A 130 15.77 6.29 -27.34
CA ALA A 130 15.28 6.18 -28.71
C ALA A 130 13.74 6.36 -28.84
N ASP A 131 12.97 6.18 -27.75
CA ASP A 131 11.51 6.29 -27.76
C ASP A 131 11.01 7.22 -26.64
N PRO A 132 10.79 8.51 -26.92
CA PRO A 132 10.31 9.48 -25.94
C PRO A 132 8.93 9.15 -25.33
N THR A 133 8.06 8.45 -26.08
CA THR A 133 6.74 8.03 -25.59
C THR A 133 6.89 6.93 -24.55
N LEU A 134 7.71 5.95 -24.83
CA LEU A 134 8.05 4.88 -23.89
C LEU A 134 8.75 5.46 -22.63
N ALA A 135 9.71 6.36 -22.84
CA ALA A 135 10.42 7.02 -21.73
C ALA A 135 9.47 7.76 -20.78
N ARG A 136 8.47 8.48 -21.33
CA ARG A 136 7.44 9.15 -20.52
C ARG A 136 6.66 8.16 -19.67
N LYS A 137 6.16 7.07 -20.27
CA LYS A 137 5.39 6.04 -19.55
C LYS A 137 6.22 5.39 -18.43
N VAL A 138 7.45 5.02 -18.73
CA VAL A 138 8.37 4.45 -17.75
C VAL A 138 8.64 5.44 -16.61
N LYS A 139 8.85 6.72 -16.93
CA LYS A 139 9.02 7.78 -15.93
C LYS A 139 7.82 7.89 -14.98
N GLU A 140 6.60 7.92 -15.52
CA GLU A 140 5.40 8.01 -14.69
C GLU A 140 5.24 6.77 -13.81
N LEU A 141 5.31 5.59 -14.37
CA LEU A 141 5.22 4.34 -13.60
C LEU A 141 6.36 4.17 -12.58
N SER A 142 7.53 4.76 -12.81
CA SER A 142 8.65 4.73 -11.86
C SER A 142 8.33 5.46 -10.56
N LYS A 143 7.44 6.46 -10.57
CA LYS A 143 6.98 7.12 -9.35
C LYS A 143 6.30 6.13 -8.41
N ILE A 144 5.54 5.17 -8.97
CA ILE A 144 4.89 4.10 -8.20
C ILE A 144 5.89 3.00 -7.86
N ALA A 145 6.63 2.51 -8.85
CA ALA A 145 7.54 1.39 -8.70
C ALA A 145 8.68 1.62 -7.68
N SER A 146 9.01 2.89 -7.41
CA SER A 146 10.03 3.26 -6.41
C SER A 146 9.52 3.26 -4.97
N GLN A 147 8.23 2.99 -4.75
CA GLN A 147 7.61 3.07 -3.43
C GLN A 147 7.33 1.68 -2.86
N PRO A 148 7.25 1.57 -1.52
CA PRO A 148 6.77 0.35 -0.88
C PRO A 148 5.38 -0.03 -1.38
N GLU A 149 5.18 -1.31 -1.60
CA GLU A 149 3.91 -1.87 -2.06
C GLU A 149 3.37 -2.81 -0.99
N ALA A 150 2.20 -2.51 -0.43
CA ALA A 150 1.55 -3.41 0.52
C ALA A 150 1.12 -4.71 -0.17
N GLN A 151 1.54 -5.83 0.40
CA GLN A 151 1.31 -7.16 -0.15
C GLN A 151 -0.01 -7.72 0.36
N ARG A 152 -1.00 -7.85 -0.54
CA ARG A 152 -2.32 -8.34 -0.15
C ARG A 152 -2.36 -9.85 0.02
N ILE A 153 -2.86 -10.29 1.17
CA ILE A 153 -3.25 -11.67 1.42
C ILE A 153 -4.76 -11.71 1.65
N SER A 154 -5.46 -12.41 0.78
CA SER A 154 -6.92 -12.45 0.78
C SER A 154 -7.45 -13.89 0.82
N SER A 155 -8.76 -14.01 1.05
CA SER A 155 -9.45 -15.28 0.98
C SER A 155 -9.44 -15.96 -0.40
N TYR A 156 -9.01 -15.26 -1.44
CA TYR A 156 -8.81 -15.80 -2.80
C TYR A 156 -7.35 -16.17 -3.09
N SER A 157 -6.42 -15.69 -2.27
CA SER A 157 -4.99 -15.90 -2.48
C SER A 157 -4.64 -17.38 -2.45
N TRP A 158 -3.93 -17.85 -3.48
CA TRP A 158 -3.46 -19.23 -3.60
C TRP A 158 -4.54 -20.29 -3.28
N GLY A 159 -5.74 -20.09 -3.81
CA GLY A 159 -6.90 -20.93 -3.63
C GLY A 159 -7.59 -20.78 -2.27
N GLY A 160 -7.21 -19.79 -1.48
CA GLY A 160 -7.86 -19.44 -0.22
C GLY A 160 -7.82 -20.51 0.88
N THR A 161 -7.00 -21.54 0.71
CA THR A 161 -6.82 -22.58 1.73
C THR A 161 -5.80 -22.12 2.79
N PRO A 162 -5.88 -22.59 4.05
CA PRO A 162 -4.86 -22.27 5.05
C PRO A 162 -3.43 -22.58 4.58
N SER A 163 -3.22 -23.74 3.93
CA SER A 163 -1.91 -24.07 3.36
C SER A 163 -1.46 -23.11 2.25
N GLY A 164 -2.39 -22.62 1.41
CA GLY A 164 -2.11 -21.61 0.40
C GLY A 164 -1.71 -20.28 1.02
N ILE A 165 -2.46 -19.84 2.05
CA ILE A 165 -2.14 -18.62 2.81
C ILE A 165 -0.75 -18.69 3.45
N PHE A 166 -0.44 -19.80 4.14
CA PHE A 166 0.89 -20.04 4.71
C PHE A 166 1.99 -19.91 3.65
N LYS A 167 1.87 -20.64 2.53
CA LYS A 167 2.86 -20.63 1.44
C LYS A 167 3.03 -19.26 0.82
N GLN A 168 1.94 -18.53 0.61
CA GLN A 168 2.01 -17.17 0.06
C GLN A 168 2.71 -16.22 1.03
N THR A 169 2.36 -16.28 2.32
CA THR A 169 3.01 -15.48 3.35
C THR A 169 4.52 -15.73 3.36
N GLN A 170 4.94 -17.00 3.44
CA GLN A 170 6.35 -17.34 3.40
C GLN A 170 7.03 -16.87 2.12
N LYS A 171 6.35 -17.03 0.97
CA LYS A 171 6.93 -16.59 -0.30
C LYS A 171 7.19 -15.08 -0.33
N ILE A 172 6.25 -14.26 0.14
CA ILE A 172 6.45 -12.80 0.20
C ILE A 172 7.65 -12.46 1.09
N LEU A 173 7.78 -13.10 2.25
CA LEU A 173 8.90 -12.88 3.15
C LEU A 173 10.23 -13.34 2.54
N CYS A 174 10.24 -14.49 1.87
CA CYS A 174 11.44 -14.97 1.18
C CYS A 174 11.84 -14.06 0.01
N ASP A 175 10.88 -13.57 -0.75
CA ASP A 175 11.13 -12.59 -1.83
C ASP A 175 11.74 -11.30 -1.25
N ASN A 176 11.25 -10.81 -0.11
CA ASN A 176 11.83 -9.67 0.60
C ASN A 176 13.26 -9.95 1.08
N LEU A 177 13.50 -11.04 1.79
CA LEU A 177 14.83 -11.42 2.27
C LEU A 177 15.85 -11.59 1.14
N THR A 178 15.41 -12.06 -0.02
CA THR A 178 16.28 -12.28 -1.18
C THR A 178 16.59 -10.97 -1.91
N ALA A 179 15.60 -10.10 -2.08
CA ALA A 179 15.73 -8.87 -2.85
C ALA A 179 16.35 -7.73 -2.03
N ASP A 180 15.89 -7.55 -0.79
CA ASP A 180 16.31 -6.45 0.09
C ASP A 180 16.11 -6.82 1.59
N PRO A 181 17.04 -7.58 2.17
CA PRO A 181 16.89 -8.15 3.52
C PRO A 181 16.84 -7.11 4.65
N GLY A 182 17.26 -5.87 4.39
CA GLY A 182 17.22 -4.77 5.37
C GLY A 182 15.88 -4.06 5.47
N THR A 183 14.85 -4.51 4.72
CA THR A 183 13.56 -3.84 4.65
C THR A 183 12.45 -4.65 5.29
N ILE A 184 11.35 -3.97 5.63
CA ILE A 184 10.19 -4.53 6.31
C ILE A 184 9.02 -4.64 5.32
N PRO A 185 8.44 -5.83 5.11
CA PRO A 185 7.25 -5.98 4.28
C PRO A 185 6.00 -5.43 4.99
N ILE A 186 5.11 -4.86 4.20
CA ILE A 186 3.78 -4.42 4.62
C ILE A 186 2.77 -5.45 4.11
N PHE A 187 1.94 -5.99 4.98
CA PHE A 187 0.85 -6.89 4.63
C PHE A 187 -0.49 -6.18 4.78
N ASN A 188 -1.36 -6.36 3.79
CA ASN A 188 -2.76 -5.96 3.87
C ASN A 188 -3.62 -7.23 3.81
N THR A 189 -4.45 -7.48 4.83
CA THR A 189 -5.32 -8.66 4.87
C THR A 189 -6.72 -8.34 4.36
N TYR A 190 -7.37 -9.35 3.75
CA TYR A 190 -8.70 -9.21 3.19
C TYR A 190 -9.41 -10.57 3.19
N PHE A 191 -9.81 -11.05 4.38
CA PHE A 191 -10.40 -12.38 4.56
C PHE A 191 -11.90 -12.35 4.77
N LEU A 192 -12.43 -11.33 5.44
CA LEU A 192 -13.85 -11.24 5.81
C LEU A 192 -14.71 -10.83 4.62
N HIS A 193 -14.50 -9.63 4.12
CA HIS A 193 -15.36 -9.02 3.11
C HIS A 193 -15.44 -9.80 1.79
N PRO A 194 -14.37 -10.38 1.23
CA PRO A 194 -14.46 -11.12 -0.03
C PRO A 194 -15.34 -12.38 0.04
N VAL A 195 -15.48 -12.97 1.23
CA VAL A 195 -16.30 -14.17 1.43
C VAL A 195 -17.71 -13.82 1.86
N LEU A 196 -17.83 -12.84 2.74
CA LEU A 196 -19.08 -12.51 3.41
C LEU A 196 -19.83 -11.33 2.77
N GLY A 197 -19.12 -10.52 1.98
CA GLY A 197 -19.66 -9.24 1.47
C GLY A 197 -19.89 -8.23 2.59
N GLY A 198 -20.41 -7.07 2.23
CA GLY A 198 -20.69 -5.99 3.18
C GLY A 198 -21.94 -6.20 4.05
N CYS A 199 -22.76 -7.22 3.77
CA CYS A 199 -24.06 -7.44 4.42
C CYS A 199 -24.29 -8.91 4.82
N PRO A 200 -23.40 -9.57 5.56
CA PRO A 200 -23.58 -10.96 5.93
C PRO A 200 -24.62 -11.15 7.02
N THR A 201 -25.40 -12.22 6.93
CA THR A 201 -26.23 -12.66 8.05
C THR A 201 -25.38 -13.23 9.18
N LEU A 202 -25.91 -13.22 10.39
CA LEU A 202 -25.25 -13.82 11.56
C LEU A 202 -24.85 -15.29 11.30
N LYS A 203 -25.71 -16.05 10.61
CA LYS A 203 -25.42 -17.44 10.25
C LYS A 203 -24.20 -17.53 9.31
N GLN A 204 -24.12 -16.70 8.29
CA GLN A 204 -22.99 -16.71 7.36
C GLN A 204 -21.67 -16.40 8.07
N VAL A 205 -21.67 -15.41 8.97
CA VAL A 205 -20.48 -15.08 9.76
C VAL A 205 -20.07 -16.28 10.62
N ARG A 206 -20.99 -16.88 11.37
CA ARG A 206 -20.71 -18.06 12.22
C ARG A 206 -20.18 -19.25 11.44
N ASP A 207 -20.79 -19.56 10.31
CA ASP A 207 -20.38 -20.68 9.46
C ASP A 207 -18.96 -20.49 8.89
N TYR A 208 -18.57 -19.24 8.66
CA TYR A 208 -17.24 -18.91 8.10
C TYR A 208 -16.13 -18.86 9.15
N MET A 209 -16.41 -18.55 10.40
CA MET A 209 -15.39 -18.36 11.46
C MET A 209 -14.37 -19.49 11.59
N PRO A 210 -14.74 -20.79 11.52
CA PRO A 210 -13.74 -21.85 11.62
C PRO A 210 -12.70 -21.83 10.48
N LEU A 211 -13.08 -21.41 9.27
CA LEU A 211 -12.14 -21.28 8.17
C LEU A 211 -11.32 -19.98 8.30
N PHE A 212 -11.94 -18.89 8.70
CA PHE A 212 -11.28 -17.62 8.95
C PHE A 212 -10.14 -17.79 9.97
N HIS A 213 -10.41 -18.40 11.14
CA HIS A 213 -9.39 -18.65 12.15
C HIS A 213 -8.22 -19.46 11.59
N ARG A 214 -8.48 -20.56 10.86
CA ARG A 214 -7.40 -21.35 10.25
C ARG A 214 -6.56 -20.57 9.23
N ARG A 215 -7.15 -19.61 8.52
CA ARG A 215 -6.43 -18.72 7.59
C ARG A 215 -5.52 -17.75 8.35
N VAL A 216 -6.05 -17.13 9.39
CA VAL A 216 -5.29 -16.22 10.29
C VAL A 216 -4.13 -16.96 10.93
N ASP A 217 -4.38 -18.15 11.50
CA ASP A 217 -3.34 -18.98 12.13
C ASP A 217 -2.24 -19.37 11.12
N ALA A 218 -2.64 -19.74 9.90
CA ALA A 218 -1.71 -20.11 8.84
C ALA A 218 -0.83 -18.91 8.41
N MET A 219 -1.41 -17.71 8.36
CA MET A 219 -0.66 -16.48 8.10
C MET A 219 0.32 -16.19 9.24
N ALA A 220 -0.15 -16.20 10.49
CA ALA A 220 0.70 -15.98 11.66
C ALA A 220 1.86 -16.99 11.71
N GLN A 221 1.59 -18.27 11.44
CA GLN A 221 2.62 -19.31 11.34
C GLN A 221 3.62 -19.00 10.21
N GLY A 222 3.13 -18.54 9.05
CA GLY A 222 3.98 -18.17 7.92
C GLY A 222 4.91 -17.00 8.21
N VAL A 223 4.48 -16.03 9.01
CA VAL A 223 5.28 -14.88 9.44
C VAL A 223 6.30 -15.28 10.51
N GLY A 224 5.87 -16.02 11.53
CA GLY A 224 6.75 -16.50 12.59
C GLY A 224 7.46 -15.36 13.31
N ARG A 225 8.77 -15.22 13.11
CA ARG A 225 9.60 -14.20 13.76
C ARG A 225 10.02 -13.05 12.82
N HIS A 226 9.55 -13.06 11.58
CA HIS A 226 9.95 -12.04 10.61
C HIS A 226 9.31 -10.68 10.96
N PRO A 227 10.06 -9.56 10.88
CA PRO A 227 9.47 -8.25 11.06
C PRO A 227 8.46 -7.94 9.95
N ALA A 228 7.31 -7.39 10.34
CA ALA A 228 6.26 -7.03 9.39
C ALA A 228 5.34 -5.93 9.95
N VAL A 229 4.77 -5.14 9.05
CA VAL A 229 3.64 -4.26 9.34
C VAL A 229 2.37 -4.93 8.81
N PHE A 230 1.33 -4.98 9.64
CA PHE A 230 0.03 -5.50 9.29
C PHE A 230 -1.03 -4.41 9.22
N LEU A 231 -1.76 -4.40 8.12
CA LEU A 231 -2.96 -3.62 7.87
C LEU A 231 -4.11 -4.62 7.74
N LEU A 232 -4.91 -4.79 8.81
CA LEU A 232 -5.87 -5.88 8.94
C LEU A 232 -7.25 -5.51 8.41
N GLU A 233 -7.80 -6.39 7.58
CA GLU A 233 -9.19 -6.46 7.14
C GLU A 233 -9.73 -5.19 6.49
N LEU A 234 -9.26 -4.94 5.27
CA LEU A 234 -9.83 -3.94 4.38
C LEU A 234 -11.37 -3.99 4.37
N ASP A 235 -12.01 -2.84 4.41
CA ASP A 235 -13.48 -2.64 4.40
C ASP A 235 -14.22 -3.17 5.64
N ALA A 236 -13.53 -3.70 6.65
CA ALA A 236 -14.21 -4.39 7.74
C ALA A 236 -15.02 -3.48 8.66
N ILE A 237 -14.54 -2.28 8.95
CA ILE A 237 -15.27 -1.29 9.74
C ILE A 237 -15.99 -0.30 8.82
N GLY A 238 -15.36 0.10 7.71
CA GLY A 238 -15.95 1.01 6.74
C GLY A 238 -17.32 0.55 6.25
N SER A 239 -17.48 -0.72 5.91
CA SER A 239 -18.73 -1.32 5.44
C SER A 239 -19.64 -1.89 6.54
N SER A 240 -19.25 -1.84 7.81
CA SER A 240 -19.91 -2.58 8.92
C SER A 240 -21.32 -2.11 9.29
N SER A 241 -21.81 -1.00 8.73
CA SER A 241 -23.17 -0.51 9.00
C SER A 241 -24.25 -1.56 8.63
N CYS A 242 -24.03 -2.30 7.54
CA CYS A 242 -24.93 -3.38 7.15
C CYS A 242 -24.77 -4.62 8.01
N VAL A 243 -23.56 -4.97 8.42
CA VAL A 243 -23.28 -6.03 9.39
C VAL A 243 -24.06 -5.79 10.69
N THR A 244 -24.10 -4.54 11.15
CA THR A 244 -24.90 -4.12 12.31
C THR A 244 -26.41 -4.35 12.08
N LYS A 245 -26.95 -3.95 10.93
CA LYS A 245 -28.36 -4.16 10.59
C LYS A 245 -28.75 -5.63 10.52
N MET A 246 -27.83 -6.49 10.12
CA MET A 246 -28.03 -7.92 10.03
C MET A 246 -27.83 -8.66 11.38
N GLY A 247 -27.53 -7.93 12.47
CA GLY A 247 -27.33 -8.49 13.80
C GLY A 247 -26.07 -9.35 13.93
N ALA A 248 -25.11 -9.22 12.99
CA ALA A 248 -23.90 -10.04 12.93
C ALA A 248 -22.67 -9.36 13.57
N MET A 249 -22.81 -8.13 14.07
CA MET A 249 -21.70 -7.34 14.59
C MET A 249 -20.91 -8.01 15.71
N PRO A 250 -21.51 -8.70 16.70
CA PRO A 250 -20.74 -9.35 17.77
C PRO A 250 -19.74 -10.38 17.26
N GLU A 251 -20.12 -11.21 16.28
CA GLU A 251 -19.24 -12.20 15.66
C GLU A 251 -18.22 -11.57 14.73
N TRP A 252 -18.59 -10.48 14.05
CA TRP A 252 -17.68 -9.67 13.24
C TRP A 252 -16.56 -9.06 14.10
N GLU A 253 -16.93 -8.42 15.20
CA GLU A 253 -15.98 -7.90 16.17
C GLU A 253 -15.12 -9.00 16.79
N ALA A 254 -15.67 -10.19 17.03
CA ALA A 254 -14.91 -11.35 17.53
C ALA A 254 -13.86 -11.82 16.51
N ALA A 255 -14.20 -11.80 15.21
CA ALA A 255 -13.25 -12.10 14.14
C ALA A 255 -12.07 -11.11 14.12
N LEU A 256 -12.36 -9.81 14.15
CA LEU A 256 -11.32 -8.77 14.20
C LEU A 256 -10.43 -8.92 15.43
N ARG A 257 -11.01 -9.13 16.60
CA ARG A 257 -10.22 -9.40 17.84
C ARG A 257 -9.31 -10.62 17.72
N TYR A 258 -9.80 -11.68 17.06
CA TYR A 258 -9.00 -12.90 16.84
C TYR A 258 -7.76 -12.60 16.00
N GLU A 259 -7.94 -11.94 14.86
CA GLU A 259 -6.85 -11.63 13.95
C GLU A 259 -5.86 -10.63 14.57
N MET A 260 -6.36 -9.55 15.19
CA MET A 260 -5.53 -8.60 15.92
C MET A 260 -4.66 -9.30 16.96
N LYS A 261 -5.24 -10.21 17.77
CA LYS A 261 -4.50 -10.97 18.78
C LYS A 261 -3.44 -11.88 18.14
N ALA A 262 -3.79 -12.58 17.07
CA ALA A 262 -2.86 -13.48 16.39
C ALA A 262 -1.63 -12.73 15.86
N MET A 263 -1.84 -11.61 15.15
CA MET A 263 -0.74 -10.83 14.57
C MET A 263 0.07 -10.07 15.65
N GLN A 264 -0.59 -9.52 16.66
CA GLN A 264 0.09 -8.83 17.76
C GLN A 264 0.92 -9.78 18.65
N SER A 265 0.60 -11.07 18.67
CA SER A 265 1.39 -12.07 19.41
C SER A 265 2.75 -12.38 18.78
N LEU A 266 2.97 -11.98 17.53
CA LEU A 266 4.23 -12.16 16.83
C LEU A 266 5.28 -11.16 17.36
N PRO A 267 6.55 -11.56 17.49
CA PRO A 267 7.52 -10.80 18.28
C PRO A 267 8.02 -9.50 17.61
N HIS A 268 7.90 -9.37 16.29
CA HIS A 268 8.50 -8.26 15.52
C HIS A 268 7.48 -7.63 14.57
N THR A 269 6.24 -7.47 15.03
CA THR A 269 5.16 -6.95 14.20
C THR A 269 4.56 -5.66 14.75
N VAL A 270 4.10 -4.81 13.84
CA VAL A 270 3.26 -3.66 14.17
C VAL A 270 1.94 -3.83 13.45
N VAL A 271 0.84 -3.68 14.19
CA VAL A 271 -0.50 -4.06 13.74
C VAL A 271 -1.44 -2.88 13.77
N TYR A 272 -2.13 -2.65 12.67
CA TYR A 272 -3.22 -1.70 12.51
C TYR A 272 -4.43 -2.44 11.94
N VAL A 273 -5.62 -2.10 12.40
CA VAL A 273 -6.89 -2.62 11.86
C VAL A 273 -7.58 -1.55 11.02
N GLU A 274 -8.32 -1.95 10.01
CA GLU A 274 -9.08 -0.98 9.21
C GLU A 274 -10.04 -0.17 10.11
N GLY A 275 -10.10 1.15 9.92
CA GLY A 275 -10.87 2.10 10.74
C GLY A 275 -12.01 2.80 10.00
N GLY A 276 -12.22 2.51 8.73
CA GLY A 276 -13.23 3.19 7.91
C GLY A 276 -12.70 4.46 7.25
N TYR A 277 -13.62 5.34 6.90
CA TYR A 277 -13.40 6.47 5.99
C TYR A 277 -14.12 7.70 6.47
N SER A 278 -13.48 8.88 6.36
CA SER A 278 -14.06 10.16 6.83
C SER A 278 -15.32 10.56 6.08
N ASP A 279 -15.44 10.17 4.82
CA ASP A 279 -16.56 10.49 3.94
C ASP A 279 -17.79 9.59 4.15
N SER A 280 -17.66 8.45 4.81
CA SER A 280 -18.76 7.49 5.03
C SER A 280 -19.03 7.14 6.48
N ASN A 281 -18.06 7.28 7.38
CA ASN A 281 -18.19 6.87 8.77
C ASN A 281 -18.10 8.05 9.74
N SER A 282 -19.04 8.16 10.66
CA SER A 282 -18.91 9.17 11.71
C SER A 282 -17.84 8.78 12.73
N VAL A 283 -17.12 9.78 13.28
CA VAL A 283 -16.14 9.61 14.35
C VAL A 283 -16.67 8.77 15.51
N GLY A 284 -17.92 9.01 15.92
CA GLY A 284 -18.54 8.27 17.04
C GLY A 284 -18.82 6.80 16.70
N TYR A 285 -19.22 6.51 15.47
CA TYR A 285 -19.46 5.14 14.99
C TYR A 285 -18.17 4.34 14.97
N THR A 286 -17.14 4.86 14.31
CA THR A 286 -15.84 4.20 14.20
C THR A 286 -15.19 3.99 15.58
N ALA A 287 -15.12 5.04 16.41
CA ALA A 287 -14.52 4.94 17.74
C ALA A 287 -15.22 3.90 18.63
N ARG A 288 -16.55 3.77 18.52
CA ARG A 288 -17.31 2.75 19.26
C ARG A 288 -16.88 1.33 18.86
N ILE A 289 -16.74 1.06 17.56
CA ILE A 289 -16.32 -0.28 17.08
C ILE A 289 -14.87 -0.54 17.45
N LEU A 290 -13.97 0.40 17.21
CA LEU A 290 -12.55 0.28 17.57
C LEU A 290 -12.35 0.00 19.08
N ASN A 291 -13.12 0.66 19.95
CA ASN A 291 -13.12 0.35 21.38
C ASN A 291 -13.68 -1.03 21.67
N ALA A 292 -14.77 -1.45 21.00
CA ALA A 292 -15.38 -2.76 21.20
C ALA A 292 -14.46 -3.91 20.79
N ILE A 293 -13.63 -3.73 19.75
CA ILE A 293 -12.62 -4.72 19.36
C ILE A 293 -11.33 -4.62 20.17
N GLY A 294 -11.15 -3.58 21.00
CA GLY A 294 -9.96 -3.42 21.82
C GLY A 294 -8.75 -2.93 21.05
N VAL A 295 -8.91 -1.89 20.23
CA VAL A 295 -7.85 -1.33 19.36
C VAL A 295 -6.56 -0.97 20.10
N ASN A 296 -6.64 -0.66 21.39
CA ASN A 296 -5.45 -0.38 22.22
C ASN A 296 -4.61 -1.62 22.57
N SER A 297 -5.05 -2.82 22.18
CA SER A 297 -4.21 -4.02 22.28
C SER A 297 -3.22 -4.17 21.12
N ILE A 298 -3.37 -3.36 20.08
CA ILE A 298 -2.46 -3.22 18.94
C ILE A 298 -2.00 -1.77 18.81
N ARG A 299 -1.26 -1.43 17.77
CA ARG A 299 -0.79 -0.04 17.59
C ARG A 299 -1.93 0.93 17.29
N GLY A 300 -2.90 0.52 16.48
CA GLY A 300 -4.01 1.39 16.15
C GLY A 300 -4.79 0.96 14.91
N PHE A 301 -5.13 1.92 14.06
CA PHE A 301 -5.97 1.68 12.90
C PHE A 301 -5.40 2.36 11.63
N PHE A 302 -5.86 1.94 10.46
CA PHE A 302 -5.57 2.64 9.21
C PHE A 302 -6.88 3.04 8.54
N THR A 303 -6.80 4.05 7.66
CA THR A 303 -7.99 4.68 7.09
C THR A 303 -7.73 5.16 5.66
N ASN A 304 -8.79 5.52 4.95
CA ASN A 304 -8.77 5.99 3.56
C ASN A 304 -8.39 4.91 2.52
N ASP A 305 -8.25 3.66 2.91
CA ASP A 305 -7.95 2.56 1.97
C ASP A 305 -9.11 2.40 0.98
N THR A 306 -8.85 2.52 -0.31
CA THR A 306 -9.84 2.56 -1.40
C THR A 306 -10.73 3.81 -1.48
N HIS A 307 -10.50 4.81 -0.64
CA HIS A 307 -11.16 6.11 -0.71
C HIS A 307 -10.15 7.22 -1.03
N GLU A 308 -10.61 8.38 -1.49
CA GLU A 308 -9.73 9.44 -1.95
C GLU A 308 -9.92 10.77 -1.18
N ALA A 309 -10.32 10.69 0.09
CA ALA A 309 -10.40 11.87 0.95
C ALA A 309 -9.00 12.51 1.06
N TRP A 310 -8.97 13.84 1.12
CA TRP A 310 -7.72 14.55 1.32
C TRP A 310 -7.00 14.08 2.58
N THR A 311 -5.69 13.90 2.51
CA THR A 311 -4.88 13.42 3.65
C THR A 311 -5.11 14.26 4.90
N SER A 312 -5.26 15.59 4.79
CA SER A 312 -5.52 16.46 5.93
C SER A 312 -6.91 16.23 6.55
N ASP A 313 -7.94 16.04 5.73
CA ASP A 313 -9.31 15.82 6.22
C ASP A 313 -9.39 14.48 6.94
N GLU A 314 -8.81 13.45 6.34
CA GLU A 314 -8.70 12.12 6.92
C GLU A 314 -7.91 12.13 8.22
N ALA A 315 -6.77 12.84 8.26
CA ALA A 315 -5.95 12.98 9.46
C ALA A 315 -6.68 13.71 10.60
N HIS A 316 -7.47 14.73 10.30
CA HIS A 316 -8.30 15.43 11.30
C HIS A 316 -9.40 14.50 11.84
N TRP A 317 -10.10 13.77 10.97
CA TRP A 317 -11.11 12.80 11.35
C TRP A 317 -10.51 11.66 12.19
N ALA A 318 -9.39 11.06 11.75
CA ALA A 318 -8.70 10.00 12.46
C ALA A 318 -8.14 10.49 13.82
N THR A 319 -7.66 11.74 13.91
CA THR A 319 -7.25 12.36 15.18
C THR A 319 -8.42 12.46 16.17
N ALA A 320 -9.61 12.78 15.69
CA ALA A 320 -10.81 12.82 16.55
C ALA A 320 -11.20 11.42 17.04
N ILE A 321 -10.99 10.38 16.25
CA ILE A 321 -11.13 8.97 16.66
C ILE A 321 -10.07 8.59 17.67
N ALA A 322 -8.80 8.89 17.42
CA ALA A 322 -7.68 8.63 18.31
C ALA A 322 -7.95 9.14 19.75
N LYS A 323 -8.49 10.36 19.86
CA LYS A 323 -8.90 10.95 21.15
C LYS A 323 -10.02 10.16 21.84
N LYS A 324 -10.93 9.53 21.09
CA LYS A 324 -12.04 8.72 21.62
C LYS A 324 -11.65 7.25 21.86
N THR A 325 -10.51 6.82 21.35
CA THR A 325 -9.97 5.48 21.53
C THR A 325 -8.72 5.47 22.42
N HIS A 326 -8.65 6.43 23.38
CA HIS A 326 -7.59 6.53 24.39
C HIS A 326 -6.18 6.63 23.77
N GLY A 327 -6.03 7.26 22.60
CA GLY A 327 -4.76 7.50 21.96
C GLY A 327 -4.29 6.41 21.01
N ALA A 328 -5.20 5.59 20.48
CA ALA A 328 -4.85 4.69 19.39
C ALA A 328 -4.24 5.47 18.21
N HIS A 329 -3.13 5.01 17.69
CA HIS A 329 -2.45 5.66 16.57
C HIS A 329 -3.09 5.29 15.23
N PHE A 330 -2.70 5.99 14.15
CA PHE A 330 -3.27 5.69 12.84
C PHE A 330 -2.28 5.86 11.70
N ILE A 331 -2.61 5.20 10.59
CA ILE A 331 -2.02 5.38 9.26
C ILE A 331 -3.12 5.91 8.34
N VAL A 332 -2.78 6.86 7.46
CA VAL A 332 -3.66 7.27 6.36
C VAL A 332 -3.14 6.68 5.06
N ASP A 333 -4.03 6.02 4.31
CA ASP A 333 -3.73 5.66 2.93
C ASP A 333 -3.68 6.90 2.04
N THR A 334 -2.63 6.99 1.28
CA THR A 334 -2.36 8.11 0.38
C THR A 334 -2.07 7.67 -1.05
N ALA A 335 -2.45 6.45 -1.41
CA ALA A 335 -2.15 5.88 -2.72
C ALA A 335 -2.77 6.71 -3.86
N ASP A 336 -4.06 7.01 -3.79
CA ASP A 336 -4.85 7.57 -4.89
C ASP A 336 -5.47 8.94 -4.58
N ASN A 337 -5.15 9.55 -3.44
CA ASN A 337 -5.86 10.72 -2.92
C ASN A 337 -5.23 12.08 -3.28
N GLY A 338 -4.23 12.09 -4.19
CA GLY A 338 -3.50 13.32 -4.54
C GLY A 338 -4.30 14.40 -5.24
N THR A 339 -5.49 14.08 -5.73
CA THR A 339 -6.44 15.05 -6.30
C THR A 339 -7.70 15.21 -5.44
N GLY A 340 -7.74 14.56 -4.28
CA GLY A 340 -8.88 14.57 -3.37
C GLY A 340 -10.11 13.85 -3.92
N PRO A 341 -11.26 13.90 -3.22
CA PRO A 341 -12.49 13.26 -3.65
C PRO A 341 -13.10 13.92 -4.89
N LEU A 342 -13.97 13.22 -5.60
CA LEU A 342 -14.75 13.80 -6.67
C LEU A 342 -15.72 14.84 -6.08
N ARG A 343 -15.80 16.03 -6.70
CA ARG A 343 -16.55 17.18 -6.18
C ARG A 343 -18.02 16.91 -5.87
N ASN A 344 -18.63 15.95 -6.54
CA ASN A 344 -20.06 15.62 -6.35
C ASN A 344 -20.29 14.52 -5.32
N HIS A 345 -19.21 14.00 -4.69
CA HIS A 345 -19.25 12.81 -3.87
C HIS A 345 -18.76 13.02 -2.45
N ASP A 346 -18.55 14.27 -2.09
CA ASP A 346 -17.97 14.67 -0.82
C ASP A 346 -18.77 14.26 0.40
N ARG A 347 -19.95 13.67 0.27
CA ARG A 347 -20.70 13.21 1.45
C ARG A 347 -21.89 12.33 1.17
N VAL A 348 -22.17 12.03 -0.06
CA VAL A 348 -23.40 11.31 -0.35
C VAL A 348 -23.10 9.97 -0.94
N HIS A 349 -23.05 9.10 -0.10
CA HIS A 349 -22.82 7.74 -0.32
C HIS A 349 -24.04 7.09 -0.86
N ASN A 350 -24.40 7.43 -2.05
CA ASN A 350 -25.52 6.83 -2.77
C ASN A 350 -25.11 5.53 -3.47
N GLY A 351 -23.93 5.04 -3.20
CA GLY A 351 -23.44 3.81 -3.74
C GLY A 351 -21.93 3.83 -3.92
N ASN A 352 -21.33 2.67 -3.98
CA ASN A 352 -19.89 2.50 -4.24
C ASN A 352 -19.52 2.75 -5.70
N GLU A 353 -20.49 3.09 -6.55
CA GLU A 353 -20.25 3.31 -7.98
C GLU A 353 -19.27 4.45 -8.21
N ASP A 354 -19.32 5.44 -7.34
CA ASP A 354 -18.48 6.62 -7.44
C ASP A 354 -17.03 6.35 -6.99
N LEU A 355 -16.86 5.33 -6.16
CA LEU A 355 -15.56 4.88 -5.65
C LEU A 355 -14.97 3.75 -6.49
N CYS A 356 -15.74 3.18 -7.40
CA CYS A 356 -15.31 2.07 -8.21
C CYS A 356 -14.56 2.54 -9.46
N ASN A 357 -13.24 2.53 -9.40
CA ASN A 357 -12.33 3.06 -10.42
C ASN A 357 -12.64 4.54 -10.77
N PRO A 358 -12.76 5.44 -9.80
CA PRO A 358 -13.10 6.83 -10.09
C PRO A 358 -12.07 7.45 -11.04
N PRO A 359 -12.50 8.21 -12.03
CA PRO A 359 -11.59 8.83 -12.99
C PRO A 359 -10.84 10.00 -12.35
N GLY A 360 -9.68 10.35 -12.91
CA GLY A 360 -8.95 11.55 -12.55
C GLY A 360 -8.26 11.50 -11.18
N ARG A 361 -8.10 10.32 -10.60
CA ARG A 361 -7.32 10.17 -9.36
C ARG A 361 -5.84 10.45 -9.60
N GLY A 362 -5.13 10.85 -8.55
CA GLY A 362 -3.69 11.14 -8.58
C GLY A 362 -3.01 10.59 -7.35
N LEU A 363 -1.70 10.32 -7.47
CA LEU A 363 -0.90 9.88 -6.32
C LEU A 363 -0.86 10.97 -5.26
N GLY A 364 -1.12 10.59 -4.03
CA GLY A 364 -0.96 11.43 -2.85
C GLY A 364 0.47 11.40 -2.30
N PRO A 365 0.67 11.85 -1.06
CA PRO A 365 1.97 11.84 -0.40
C PRO A 365 2.64 10.47 -0.43
N LEU A 366 3.95 10.46 -0.62
CA LEU A 366 4.75 9.24 -0.55
C LEU A 366 4.74 8.66 0.86
N THR A 367 5.03 7.35 0.96
CA THR A 367 5.18 6.68 2.24
C THR A 367 6.21 7.38 3.11
N THR A 368 5.77 7.89 4.28
CA THR A 368 6.60 8.62 5.25
C THR A 368 6.05 8.52 6.66
N THR A 369 6.94 8.56 7.64
CA THR A 369 6.60 8.69 9.07
C THR A 369 6.64 10.14 9.56
N LEU A 370 6.97 11.10 8.70
CA LEU A 370 7.00 12.53 8.99
C LEU A 370 5.64 13.16 8.67
N THR A 371 4.63 12.85 9.48
CA THR A 371 3.23 13.23 9.21
C THR A 371 2.85 14.60 9.73
N GLY A 372 3.53 15.09 10.78
CA GLY A 372 3.18 16.32 11.47
C GLY A 372 1.96 16.23 12.41
N TYR A 373 1.33 15.07 12.56
CA TYR A 373 0.17 14.85 13.43
C TYR A 373 0.53 13.93 14.61
N GLN A 374 0.05 14.26 15.80
CA GLN A 374 0.43 13.60 17.07
C GLN A 374 0.16 12.08 17.08
N TYR A 375 -0.94 11.63 16.46
CA TYR A 375 -1.36 10.22 16.47
C TYR A 375 -1.13 9.51 15.13
N ALA A 376 -0.71 10.23 14.10
CA ALA A 376 -0.43 9.63 12.81
C ALA A 376 0.99 9.06 12.76
N ASP A 377 1.08 7.74 12.64
CA ASP A 377 2.37 7.05 12.53
C ASP A 377 2.97 7.15 11.13
N ALA A 378 2.13 7.12 10.09
CA ALA A 378 2.61 7.23 8.71
C ALA A 378 1.51 7.71 7.75
N TRP A 379 1.91 8.34 6.67
CA TRP A 379 1.25 8.28 5.38
C TRP A 379 1.80 7.04 4.68
N MET A 380 0.95 6.21 4.10
CA MET A 380 1.40 4.94 3.53
C MET A 380 0.46 4.51 2.41
N TRP A 381 1.01 3.91 1.37
CA TRP A 381 0.19 3.29 0.34
C TRP A 381 -0.22 1.89 0.80
N THR A 382 -1.45 1.75 1.26
CA THR A 382 -1.99 0.50 1.82
C THR A 382 -2.41 -0.47 0.73
N HIS A 383 -2.48 0.00 -0.51
CA HIS A 383 -2.63 -0.79 -1.73
C HIS A 383 -1.76 -0.19 -2.86
N PRO A 384 -1.42 -0.95 -3.91
CA PRO A 384 -0.71 -0.42 -5.07
C PRO A 384 -1.60 0.56 -5.85
N PRO A 385 -1.18 1.83 -6.08
CA PRO A 385 -1.86 2.74 -7.00
C PRO A 385 -2.02 2.10 -8.38
N GLY A 386 -3.15 2.36 -9.03
CA GLY A 386 -3.47 1.79 -10.33
C GLY A 386 -4.09 0.40 -10.29
N ASN A 387 -4.33 -0.19 -9.13
CA ASN A 387 -5.13 -1.42 -9.06
C ASN A 387 -6.59 -1.13 -9.40
N SER A 388 -7.20 -2.03 -10.17
CA SER A 388 -8.63 -1.94 -10.49
C SER A 388 -9.50 -2.36 -9.32
N SER A 389 -10.62 -1.66 -9.12
CA SER A 389 -11.70 -2.08 -8.23
C SER A 389 -12.65 -3.12 -8.85
N GLY A 390 -12.47 -3.47 -10.14
CA GLY A 390 -13.24 -4.52 -10.83
C GLY A 390 -14.52 -4.06 -11.52
N CYS A 391 -14.68 -2.77 -11.74
CA CYS A 391 -15.87 -2.18 -12.37
C CYS A 391 -15.50 -1.14 -13.43
N GLY A 392 -16.50 -0.44 -13.98
CA GLY A 392 -16.31 0.69 -14.87
C GLY A 392 -15.49 0.40 -16.14
N GLY A 393 -15.52 -0.85 -16.64
CA GLY A 393 -14.73 -1.28 -17.80
C GLY A 393 -13.26 -1.55 -17.51
N GLY A 394 -12.83 -1.49 -16.24
CA GLY A 394 -11.50 -1.87 -15.79
C GLY A 394 -11.27 -3.39 -15.77
N PRO A 395 -10.03 -3.84 -15.58
CA PRO A 395 -9.73 -5.26 -15.34
C PRO A 395 -10.39 -5.76 -14.05
N PRO A 396 -10.38 -7.08 -13.79
CA PRO A 396 -10.90 -7.63 -12.52
C PRO A 396 -10.29 -6.97 -11.29
N GLY A 397 -11.05 -6.94 -10.19
CA GLY A 397 -10.62 -6.31 -8.94
C GLY A 397 -9.26 -6.82 -8.46
N GLY A 398 -8.41 -5.91 -8.02
CA GLY A 398 -7.05 -6.18 -7.57
C GLY A 398 -6.02 -6.41 -8.69
N VAL A 399 -6.43 -6.37 -9.95
CA VAL A 399 -5.51 -6.46 -11.09
C VAL A 399 -4.92 -5.09 -11.38
N PHE A 400 -3.60 -5.00 -11.47
CA PHE A 400 -2.91 -3.77 -11.83
C PHE A 400 -3.29 -3.32 -13.25
N TRP A 401 -3.68 -2.05 -13.37
CA TRP A 401 -4.12 -1.42 -14.61
C TRP A 401 -3.12 -0.34 -15.03
N PRO A 402 -2.15 -0.65 -15.91
CA PRO A 402 -1.05 0.26 -16.23
C PRO A 402 -1.51 1.65 -16.70
N ALA A 403 -2.58 1.72 -17.52
CA ALA A 403 -3.10 3.00 -18.01
C ALA A 403 -3.69 3.87 -16.89
N ARG A 404 -4.36 3.26 -15.88
CA ARG A 404 -4.83 3.96 -14.69
C ARG A 404 -3.65 4.46 -13.87
N ALA A 405 -2.68 3.59 -13.59
CA ALA A 405 -1.47 3.91 -12.83
C ALA A 405 -0.65 5.05 -13.49
N GLU A 406 -0.49 5.01 -14.82
CA GLU A 406 0.15 6.09 -15.58
C GLU A 406 -0.61 7.43 -15.39
N GLY A 407 -1.93 7.41 -15.50
CA GLY A 407 -2.76 8.58 -15.30
C GLY A 407 -2.72 9.12 -13.86
N GLU A 408 -2.71 8.27 -12.86
CA GLU A 408 -2.56 8.66 -11.44
C GLU A 408 -1.19 9.28 -11.19
N ALA A 409 -0.13 8.70 -11.75
CA ALA A 409 1.21 9.25 -11.65
C ALA A 409 1.39 10.60 -12.37
N GLU A 410 0.71 10.80 -13.49
CA GLU A 410 0.67 12.09 -14.20
C GLU A 410 -0.04 13.18 -13.39
N ARG A 411 -1.05 12.81 -12.62
CA ARG A 411 -1.85 13.71 -11.78
C ARG A 411 -1.42 13.71 -10.32
N ALA A 412 -0.25 13.13 -10.01
CA ALA A 412 0.32 13.24 -8.68
C ALA A 412 0.35 14.71 -8.25
N ASN A 413 -0.02 15.00 -7.00
CA ASN A 413 0.20 16.33 -6.46
C ASN A 413 1.70 16.64 -6.53
N GLY A 414 2.09 17.90 -6.79
CA GLY A 414 3.48 18.27 -7.09
C GLY A 414 4.50 17.97 -5.98
N GLU A 415 4.06 17.46 -4.84
CA GLU A 415 4.85 17.26 -3.63
C GLU A 415 5.00 15.77 -3.32
N LEU A 416 5.76 15.06 -4.13
CA LEU A 416 6.05 13.64 -3.95
C LEU A 416 7.22 13.38 -2.97
N GLY A 417 7.69 14.39 -2.27
CA GLY A 417 8.77 14.26 -1.30
C GLY A 417 8.28 13.71 0.06
N PRO A 418 9.12 12.96 0.78
CA PRO A 418 8.81 12.52 2.13
C PRO A 418 8.52 13.71 3.06
N GLY A 419 7.51 13.57 3.91
CA GLY A 419 7.19 14.58 4.91
C GLY A 419 6.48 15.83 4.41
N LEU A 420 6.15 15.87 3.14
CA LEU A 420 5.36 16.99 2.61
C LEU A 420 3.88 16.74 2.89
N PRO A 421 3.15 17.74 3.40
CA PRO A 421 1.70 17.65 3.51
C PRO A 421 1.08 17.64 2.11
N ASN A 422 -0.16 17.21 2.01
CA ASN A 422 -0.92 17.46 0.79
C ASN A 422 -1.01 18.94 0.52
N LEU A 423 -1.12 19.28 -0.76
CA LEU A 423 -1.35 20.64 -1.18
C LEU A 423 -2.63 21.19 -0.52
N PRO A 424 -2.64 22.47 -0.17
CA PRO A 424 -3.86 23.09 0.33
C PRO A 424 -4.96 23.01 -0.74
N TYR A 425 -6.18 22.90 -0.31
CA TYR A 425 -7.40 22.76 -1.12
C TYR A 425 -7.77 24.01 -1.85
#